data_2f80c29f6775f6a1980fc866ae601edc
#
_entry.id   2f80c29f6775f6a1980fc866ae601edc
#
_cell.length_a   1.000
_cell.length_b   1.000
_cell.length_c   1.000
_cell.angle_alpha   90.00
_cell.angle_beta   90.00
_cell.angle_gamma   90.00
#
_symmetry.space_group_name_H-M   'P 1'
#
loop_
_entity.id
_entity.type
_entity.pdbx_description
1 polymer ?
#
loop_
_entity_poly.entity_id
_entity_poly.type
_entity_poly.pdbx_seq_one_letter_code
_entity_poly.pdbx_strand_id
1 'polypeptide(L)'
;MPEIIRDKAKEDMIFERLEQWVWSLEHDKPPTMEDVKPKLALESLARIYGASLPGLPTVEFSPKYERSLRQIALLQEKIASCNQEIKTYEKEMEAHSVRIAEVMKEHEHGVLNTTKDKLLIDFVTRTTKRPDSKALKEKYPSVYSDVLKVSESRKVKVHIEPA
;
A
#
# COMPACT_ATOMS: atom_id res chain seq x y z
N MET A 1 -11.16 15.38 35.91
CA MET A 1 -10.82 14.10 35.26
C MET A 1 -12.06 13.62 34.56
N PRO A 2 -12.02 13.22 33.28
CA PRO A 2 -13.18 12.63 32.65
C PRO A 2 -13.53 11.30 33.32
N GLU A 3 -14.79 11.14 33.69
CA GLU A 3 -15.32 9.91 34.27
C GLU A 3 -15.34 8.82 33.21
N ILE A 4 -14.61 7.72 33.44
CA ILE A 4 -14.59 6.58 32.51
C ILE A 4 -15.87 5.80 32.77
N ILE A 5 -16.87 5.94 31.88
CA ILE A 5 -18.09 5.16 31.93
C ILE A 5 -17.81 3.75 31.42
N ARG A 6 -18.06 2.76 32.26
CA ARG A 6 -17.91 1.34 31.96
C ARG A 6 -18.93 0.92 30.91
N ASP A 7 -18.47 0.41 29.78
CA ASP A 7 -19.31 -0.14 28.69
C ASP A 7 -19.35 -1.66 28.80
N LYS A 8 -20.37 -2.19 29.45
CA LYS A 8 -20.51 -3.61 29.71
C LYS A 8 -20.59 -4.45 28.42
N ALA A 9 -21.23 -3.93 27.38
CA ALA A 9 -21.35 -4.64 26.09
C ALA A 9 -19.97 -4.81 25.41
N LYS A 10 -19.09 -3.82 25.52
CA LYS A 10 -17.70 -3.93 25.01
C LYS A 10 -16.86 -4.88 25.86
N GLU A 11 -17.06 -4.89 27.16
CA GLU A 11 -16.39 -5.84 28.04
C GLU A 11 -16.76 -7.27 27.71
N ASP A 12 -18.07 -7.56 27.60
CA ASP A 12 -18.57 -8.89 27.26
C ASP A 12 -18.00 -9.38 25.91
N MET A 13 -17.97 -8.50 24.89
CA MET A 13 -17.37 -8.80 23.58
C MET A 13 -15.85 -9.08 23.67
N ILE A 14 -15.13 -8.37 24.55
CA ILE A 14 -13.70 -8.61 24.77
C ILE A 14 -13.49 -9.96 25.45
N PHE A 15 -14.30 -10.31 26.44
CA PHE A 15 -14.22 -11.59 27.13
C PHE A 15 -14.52 -12.76 26.19
N GLU A 16 -15.57 -12.69 25.38
CA GLU A 16 -15.88 -13.72 24.37
C GLU A 16 -14.70 -13.96 23.42
N ARG A 17 -14.06 -12.89 22.95
CA ARG A 17 -12.89 -13.00 22.06
C ARG A 17 -11.68 -13.60 22.77
N LEU A 18 -11.47 -13.28 24.03
CA LEU A 18 -10.38 -13.86 24.83
C LEU A 18 -10.62 -15.36 25.07
N GLU A 19 -11.84 -15.76 25.39
CA GLU A 19 -12.22 -17.17 25.57
C GLU A 19 -12.02 -17.96 24.26
N GLN A 20 -12.45 -17.43 23.11
CA GLN A 20 -12.21 -18.05 21.82
C GLN A 20 -10.72 -18.19 21.51
N TRP A 21 -9.93 -17.18 21.86
CA TRP A 21 -8.48 -17.20 21.65
C TRP A 21 -7.79 -18.24 22.56
N VAL A 22 -8.15 -18.29 23.85
CA VAL A 22 -7.63 -19.28 24.78
C VAL A 22 -8.02 -20.69 24.31
N TRP A 23 -9.28 -20.91 23.92
CA TRP A 23 -9.73 -22.18 23.36
C TRP A 23 -8.93 -22.59 22.13
N SER A 24 -8.61 -21.65 21.24
CA SER A 24 -7.81 -21.89 20.04
C SER A 24 -6.39 -22.34 20.39
N LEU A 25 -5.79 -21.75 21.42
CA LEU A 25 -4.46 -22.14 21.92
C LEU A 25 -4.48 -23.55 22.53
N GLU A 26 -5.48 -23.85 23.35
CA GLU A 26 -5.60 -25.18 24.02
C GLU A 26 -5.83 -26.30 23.02
N HIS A 27 -6.47 -26.04 21.88
CA HIS A 27 -6.78 -27.02 20.86
C HIS A 27 -5.84 -26.99 19.64
N ASP A 28 -4.74 -26.23 19.72
CA ASP A 28 -3.78 -26.02 18.61
C ASP A 28 -4.45 -25.65 17.29
N LYS A 29 -5.54 -24.88 17.38
CA LYS A 29 -6.28 -24.34 16.23
C LYS A 29 -5.98 -22.87 16.09
N PRO A 30 -5.20 -22.46 15.09
CA PRO A 30 -4.95 -21.03 14.87
C PRO A 30 -6.29 -20.31 14.59
N PRO A 31 -6.48 -19.08 15.11
CA PRO A 31 -7.67 -18.29 14.83
C PRO A 31 -7.83 -18.07 13.32
N THR A 32 -9.08 -18.12 12.82
CA THR A 32 -9.35 -17.85 11.41
C THR A 32 -9.00 -16.40 11.08
N MET A 33 -8.37 -16.19 9.93
CA MET A 33 -8.01 -14.83 9.47
C MET A 33 -9.22 -14.08 8.85
N GLU A 34 -10.42 -14.66 8.88
CA GLU A 34 -11.62 -14.14 8.23
C GLU A 34 -12.10 -12.82 8.83
N ASP A 35 -11.94 -12.65 10.15
CA ASP A 35 -12.34 -11.43 10.87
C ASP A 35 -11.24 -10.35 10.94
N VAL A 36 -10.06 -10.63 10.41
CA VAL A 36 -8.93 -9.71 10.42
C VAL A 36 -8.94 -8.86 9.15
N LYS A 37 -8.65 -7.55 9.27
CA LYS A 37 -8.47 -6.70 8.09
C LYS A 37 -7.47 -7.34 7.14
N PRO A 38 -7.78 -7.52 5.84
CA PRO A 38 -6.96 -8.30 4.91
C PRO A 38 -5.48 -7.89 4.88
N LYS A 39 -5.20 -6.60 5.02
CA LYS A 39 -3.82 -6.09 5.07
C LYS A 39 -3.05 -6.64 6.29
N LEU A 40 -3.67 -6.61 7.47
CA LEU A 40 -3.05 -7.11 8.70
C LEU A 40 -2.88 -8.62 8.66
N ALA A 41 -3.85 -9.35 8.08
CA ALA A 41 -3.74 -10.79 7.88
C ALA A 41 -2.55 -11.14 6.98
N LEU A 42 -2.37 -10.46 5.85
CA LEU A 42 -1.24 -10.66 4.94
C LEU A 42 0.10 -10.32 5.59
N GLU A 43 0.17 -9.23 6.38
CA GLU A 43 1.37 -8.86 7.13
C GLU A 43 1.73 -9.91 8.20
N SER A 44 0.72 -10.45 8.89
CA SER A 44 0.92 -11.51 9.89
C SER A 44 1.40 -12.80 9.24
N LEU A 45 0.80 -13.22 8.12
CA LEU A 45 1.25 -14.39 7.35
C LEU A 45 2.67 -14.23 6.84
N ALA A 46 3.05 -13.03 6.38
CA ALA A 46 4.42 -12.75 5.95
C ALA A 46 5.43 -12.86 7.11
N ARG A 47 5.04 -12.49 8.33
CA ARG A 47 5.89 -12.66 9.53
C ARG A 47 6.01 -14.12 9.95
N ILE A 48 4.90 -14.88 9.89
CA ILE A 48 4.87 -16.30 10.29
C ILE A 48 5.71 -17.16 9.33
N TYR A 49 5.53 -16.96 8.02
CA TYR A 49 6.17 -17.80 7.01
C TYR A 49 7.49 -17.23 6.46
N GLY A 50 7.84 -15.99 6.84
CA GLY A 50 9.08 -15.34 6.40
C GLY A 50 9.20 -15.18 4.89
N ALA A 51 10.43 -15.11 4.41
CA ALA A 51 10.74 -15.03 2.98
C ALA A 51 10.43 -16.35 2.26
N SER A 52 10.11 -16.26 0.95
CA SER A 52 9.94 -17.46 0.13
C SER A 52 11.26 -18.20 -0.01
N LEU A 53 11.24 -19.51 0.15
CA LEU A 53 12.40 -20.37 -0.04
C LEU A 53 12.45 -20.81 -1.51
N PRO A 54 13.53 -20.52 -2.25
CA PRO A 54 13.71 -21.01 -3.60
C PRO A 54 13.87 -22.54 -3.62
N GLY A 55 13.33 -23.20 -4.64
CA GLY A 55 13.46 -24.65 -4.83
C GLY A 55 12.41 -25.51 -4.14
N LEU A 56 11.44 -24.91 -3.44
CA LEU A 56 10.28 -25.67 -2.97
C LEU A 56 9.38 -26.08 -4.13
N PRO A 57 8.70 -27.24 -4.06
CA PRO A 57 7.78 -27.68 -5.09
C PRO A 57 6.60 -26.72 -5.23
N THR A 58 6.04 -26.65 -6.44
CA THR A 58 4.83 -25.86 -6.73
C THR A 58 3.66 -26.40 -5.93
N VAL A 59 2.89 -25.49 -5.33
CA VAL A 59 1.68 -25.85 -4.58
C VAL A 59 0.50 -25.92 -5.54
N GLU A 60 -0.18 -27.06 -5.58
CA GLU A 60 -1.42 -27.25 -6.32
C GLU A 60 -2.62 -26.80 -5.47
N PHE A 61 -3.40 -25.87 -6.00
CA PHE A 61 -4.59 -25.38 -5.33
C PHE A 61 -5.81 -26.24 -5.62
N SER A 62 -6.62 -26.49 -4.59
CA SER A 62 -7.93 -27.12 -4.75
C SER A 62 -8.87 -26.22 -5.58
N PRO A 63 -9.80 -26.81 -6.39
CA PRO A 63 -10.77 -26.06 -7.21
C PRO A 63 -11.60 -25.03 -6.43
N LYS A 64 -11.79 -25.19 -5.15
CA LYS A 64 -12.49 -24.21 -4.28
C LYS A 64 -11.89 -22.82 -4.31
N TYR A 65 -10.61 -22.68 -4.66
CA TYR A 65 -9.91 -21.38 -4.77
C TYR A 65 -10.01 -20.74 -6.15
N GLU A 66 -10.56 -21.42 -7.14
CA GLU A 66 -10.63 -20.94 -8.53
C GLU A 66 -11.29 -19.56 -8.62
N ARG A 67 -12.44 -19.38 -7.97
CA ARG A 67 -13.15 -18.09 -7.96
C ARG A 67 -12.29 -16.95 -7.42
N SER A 68 -11.59 -17.18 -6.31
CA SER A 68 -10.72 -16.18 -5.70
C SER A 68 -9.53 -15.83 -6.59
N LEU A 69 -8.90 -16.83 -7.20
CA LEU A 69 -7.78 -16.64 -8.12
C LEU A 69 -8.19 -15.85 -9.37
N ARG A 70 -9.33 -16.22 -10.01
CA ARG A 70 -9.88 -15.46 -11.14
C ARG A 70 -10.23 -14.02 -10.77
N GLN A 71 -10.80 -13.81 -9.58
CA GLN A 71 -11.13 -12.47 -9.11
C GLN A 71 -9.86 -11.62 -8.89
N ILE A 72 -8.80 -12.20 -8.33
CA ILE A 72 -7.51 -11.51 -8.16
C ILE A 72 -6.94 -11.12 -9.52
N ALA A 73 -6.91 -12.03 -10.49
CA ALA A 73 -6.43 -11.76 -11.85
C ALA A 73 -7.21 -10.59 -12.50
N LEU A 74 -8.54 -10.64 -12.46
CA LEU A 74 -9.39 -9.57 -12.99
C LEU A 74 -9.13 -8.21 -12.33
N LEU A 75 -8.95 -8.17 -11.01
CA LEU A 75 -8.64 -6.94 -10.29
C LEU A 75 -7.25 -6.41 -10.63
N GLN A 76 -6.26 -7.29 -10.83
CA GLN A 76 -4.92 -6.90 -11.28
C GLN A 76 -4.94 -6.26 -12.67
N GLU A 77 -5.71 -6.81 -13.62
CA GLU A 77 -5.90 -6.23 -14.95
C GLU A 77 -6.57 -4.84 -14.88
N LYS A 78 -7.62 -4.70 -14.09
CA LYS A 78 -8.29 -3.41 -13.88
C LYS A 78 -7.34 -2.37 -13.29
N ILE A 79 -6.56 -2.74 -12.29
CA ILE A 79 -5.57 -1.85 -11.68
C ILE A 79 -4.51 -1.43 -12.72
N ALA A 80 -4.06 -2.35 -13.56
CA ALA A 80 -3.10 -2.05 -14.61
C ALA A 80 -3.68 -1.05 -15.64
N SER A 81 -4.93 -1.24 -16.07
CA SER A 81 -5.64 -0.32 -16.96
C SER A 81 -5.79 1.06 -16.35
N CYS A 82 -6.29 1.16 -15.11
CA CYS A 82 -6.42 2.44 -14.41
C CYS A 82 -5.06 3.16 -14.27
N ASN A 83 -3.99 2.42 -13.97
CA ASN A 83 -2.65 3.01 -13.89
C ASN A 83 -2.15 3.54 -15.25
N GLN A 84 -2.56 2.93 -16.35
CA GLN A 84 -2.23 3.41 -17.68
C GLN A 84 -3.02 4.69 -18.01
N GLU A 85 -4.31 4.75 -17.66
CA GLU A 85 -5.13 5.94 -17.81
C GLU A 85 -4.57 7.11 -16.98
N ILE A 86 -4.20 6.86 -15.71
CA ILE A 86 -3.56 7.85 -14.84
C ILE A 86 -2.31 8.42 -15.52
N LYS A 87 -1.43 7.58 -16.05
CA LYS A 87 -0.22 8.04 -16.76
C LYS A 87 -0.54 8.90 -17.98
N THR A 88 -1.65 8.63 -18.66
CA THR A 88 -2.09 9.45 -19.81
C THR A 88 -2.54 10.83 -19.35
N TYR A 89 -3.36 10.89 -18.29
CA TYR A 89 -3.81 12.16 -17.70
C TYR A 89 -2.65 12.96 -17.09
N GLU A 90 -1.69 12.28 -16.45
CA GLU A 90 -0.48 12.95 -15.94
C GLU A 90 0.30 13.62 -17.06
N LYS A 91 0.49 12.96 -18.21
CA LYS A 91 1.15 13.55 -19.39
C LYS A 91 0.39 14.73 -19.98
N GLU A 92 -0.93 14.63 -20.07
CA GLU A 92 -1.78 15.73 -20.52
C GLU A 92 -1.68 16.93 -19.56
N MET A 93 -1.76 16.67 -18.27
CA MET A 93 -1.59 17.69 -17.23
C MET A 93 -0.19 18.35 -17.28
N GLU A 94 0.87 17.56 -17.48
CA GLU A 94 2.23 18.09 -17.66
C GLU A 94 2.31 19.00 -18.88
N ALA A 95 1.72 18.63 -20.03
CA ALA A 95 1.72 19.43 -21.23
C ALA A 95 1.01 20.79 -21.04
N HIS A 96 -0.11 20.80 -20.30
CA HIS A 96 -0.79 22.03 -19.92
C HIS A 96 0.03 22.85 -18.91
N SER A 97 0.66 22.18 -17.94
CA SER A 97 1.48 22.82 -16.91
C SER A 97 2.68 23.57 -17.50
N VAL A 98 3.32 23.04 -18.55
CA VAL A 98 4.42 23.72 -19.25
C VAL A 98 3.97 25.08 -19.77
N ARG A 99 2.80 25.15 -20.39
CA ARG A 99 2.26 26.44 -20.94
C ARG A 99 2.00 27.46 -19.83
N ILE A 100 1.52 27.00 -18.67
CA ILE A 100 1.30 27.86 -17.51
C ILE A 100 2.62 28.32 -16.93
N ALA A 101 3.61 27.43 -16.80
CA ALA A 101 4.93 27.72 -16.28
C ALA A 101 5.66 28.77 -17.14
N GLU A 102 5.52 28.73 -18.48
CA GLU A 102 6.06 29.73 -19.40
C GLU A 102 5.53 31.14 -19.12
N VAL A 103 4.28 31.26 -18.69
CA VAL A 103 3.65 32.54 -18.31
C VAL A 103 4.04 32.95 -16.90
N MET A 104 4.08 31.98 -15.97
CA MET A 104 4.38 32.26 -14.56
C MET A 104 5.84 32.70 -14.33
N LYS A 105 6.79 32.18 -15.11
CA LYS A 105 8.23 32.51 -14.97
C LYS A 105 8.71 32.38 -13.52
N GLU A 106 9.05 33.51 -12.90
CA GLU A 106 9.56 33.62 -11.52
C GLU A 106 8.45 33.89 -10.49
N HIS A 107 7.18 34.02 -10.93
CA HIS A 107 6.07 34.33 -10.04
C HIS A 107 5.57 33.06 -9.35
N GLU A 108 5.37 33.15 -8.05
CA GLU A 108 4.84 32.03 -7.24
C GLU A 108 3.32 31.87 -7.31
N HIS A 109 2.62 33.02 -7.53
CA HIS A 109 1.16 33.04 -7.52
C HIS A 109 0.61 33.73 -8.76
N GLY A 110 -0.39 33.12 -9.35
CA GLY A 110 -1.13 33.63 -10.49
C GLY A 110 -2.64 33.63 -10.24
N VAL A 111 -3.35 34.47 -10.99
CA VAL A 111 -4.81 34.48 -10.93
C VAL A 111 -5.39 34.69 -12.30
N LEU A 112 -6.43 33.94 -12.63
CA LEU A 112 -7.27 34.18 -13.82
C LEU A 112 -8.71 34.39 -13.37
N ASN A 113 -9.24 35.57 -13.61
CA ASN A 113 -10.65 35.88 -13.39
C ASN A 113 -11.43 35.55 -14.66
N THR A 114 -12.36 34.62 -14.56
CA THR A 114 -13.31 34.28 -15.61
C THR A 114 -14.68 34.90 -15.29
N THR A 115 -15.63 34.77 -16.17
CA THR A 115 -17.02 35.26 -15.93
C THR A 115 -17.75 34.46 -14.84
N LYS A 116 -17.32 33.23 -14.55
CA LYS A 116 -17.95 32.34 -13.58
C LYS A 116 -17.11 32.08 -12.34
N ASP A 117 -15.78 31.94 -12.53
CA ASP A 117 -14.86 31.47 -11.52
C ASP A 117 -13.58 32.32 -11.47
N LYS A 118 -12.93 32.28 -10.31
CA LYS A 118 -11.59 32.80 -10.10
C LYS A 118 -10.65 31.59 -9.93
N LEU A 119 -9.74 31.41 -10.91
CA LEU A 119 -8.75 30.36 -10.87
C LEU A 119 -7.46 30.88 -10.23
N LEU A 120 -7.00 30.22 -9.20
CA LEU A 120 -5.76 30.54 -8.50
C LEU A 120 -4.69 29.52 -8.93
N ILE A 121 -3.49 30.01 -9.22
CA ILE A 121 -2.35 29.21 -9.67
C ILE A 121 -1.23 29.37 -8.65
N ASP A 122 -0.75 28.26 -8.11
CA ASP A 122 0.42 28.20 -7.22
C ASP A 122 1.57 27.49 -7.94
N PHE A 123 2.67 28.20 -8.15
CA PHE A 123 3.88 27.69 -8.80
C PHE A 123 5.09 27.89 -7.89
N VAL A 124 4.99 27.34 -6.67
CA VAL A 124 5.95 27.53 -5.59
C VAL A 124 7.09 26.52 -5.67
N THR A 125 8.33 27.01 -5.58
CA THR A 125 9.51 26.14 -5.49
C THR A 125 9.55 25.41 -4.17
N ARG A 126 9.50 24.07 -4.20
CA ARG A 126 9.70 23.22 -3.03
C ARG A 126 11.10 22.61 -3.03
N THR A 127 11.93 23.02 -2.11
CA THR A 127 13.24 22.40 -1.91
C THR A 127 13.13 21.19 -0.99
N THR A 128 13.39 19.99 -1.49
CA THR A 128 13.44 18.78 -0.70
C THR A 128 14.88 18.28 -0.61
N LYS A 129 15.42 18.26 0.60
CA LYS A 129 16.75 17.69 0.85
C LYS A 129 16.59 16.19 1.13
N ARG A 130 17.14 15.36 0.27
CA ARG A 130 17.19 13.90 0.46
C ARG A 130 18.65 13.46 0.41
N PRO A 131 19.06 12.49 1.25
CA PRO A 131 20.38 11.88 1.11
C PRO A 131 20.55 11.26 -0.28
N ASP A 132 21.65 11.53 -0.93
CA ASP A 132 22.03 10.81 -2.14
C ASP A 132 22.53 9.42 -1.74
N SER A 133 21.68 8.42 -1.93
CA SER A 133 21.98 7.03 -1.55
C SER A 133 23.17 6.45 -2.33
N LYS A 134 23.42 6.91 -3.56
CA LYS A 134 24.58 6.47 -4.36
C LYS A 134 25.88 7.05 -3.79
N ALA A 135 25.90 8.36 -3.58
CA ALA A 135 27.05 9.03 -2.98
C ALA A 135 27.31 8.55 -1.54
N LEU A 136 26.27 8.25 -0.78
CA LEU A 136 26.39 7.68 0.57
C LEU A 136 27.01 6.30 0.54
N LYS A 137 26.57 5.42 -0.37
CA LYS A 137 27.11 4.08 -0.55
C LYS A 137 28.58 4.09 -0.99
N GLU A 138 28.95 5.01 -1.87
CA GLU A 138 30.32 5.13 -2.39
C GLU A 138 31.28 5.74 -1.37
N LYS A 139 30.88 6.82 -0.70
CA LYS A 139 31.77 7.57 0.21
C LYS A 139 31.77 7.05 1.63
N TYR A 140 30.67 6.46 2.07
CA TYR A 140 30.47 6.03 3.47
C TYR A 140 29.77 4.66 3.54
N PRO A 141 30.39 3.58 3.01
CA PRO A 141 29.77 2.26 2.88
C PRO A 141 29.34 1.65 4.24
N SER A 142 30.10 1.86 5.30
CA SER A 142 29.75 1.40 6.65
C SER A 142 28.49 2.09 7.17
N VAL A 143 28.43 3.42 7.08
CA VAL A 143 27.24 4.19 7.52
C VAL A 143 26.04 3.82 6.66
N TYR A 144 26.20 3.59 5.36
CA TYR A 144 25.13 3.17 4.47
C TYR A 144 24.56 1.82 4.91
N SER A 145 25.38 0.81 5.22
CA SER A 145 24.92 -0.50 5.70
C SER A 145 24.20 -0.41 7.05
N ASP A 146 24.68 0.44 7.97
CA ASP A 146 24.08 0.60 9.29
C ASP A 146 22.69 1.24 9.27
N VAL A 147 22.46 2.13 8.28
CA VAL A 147 21.15 2.81 8.14
C VAL A 147 20.23 2.15 7.12
N LEU A 148 20.71 1.11 6.42
CA LEU A 148 19.94 0.41 5.41
C LEU A 148 18.80 -0.38 6.06
N LYS A 149 17.58 0.01 5.80
CA LYS A 149 16.40 -0.71 6.26
C LYS A 149 15.98 -1.71 5.18
N VAL A 150 16.23 -2.98 5.41
CA VAL A 150 15.72 -4.05 4.54
C VAL A 150 14.25 -4.30 4.87
N SER A 151 13.39 -4.22 3.86
CA SER A 151 11.98 -4.59 3.99
C SER A 151 11.66 -5.68 2.98
N GLU A 152 11.12 -6.78 3.46
CA GLU A 152 10.64 -7.87 2.63
C GLU A 152 9.13 -7.76 2.46
N SER A 153 8.64 -7.96 1.24
CA SER A 153 7.21 -7.98 0.97
C SER A 153 6.87 -9.12 0.00
N ARG A 154 5.77 -9.80 0.28
CA ARG A 154 5.23 -10.86 -0.61
C ARG A 154 3.88 -10.38 -1.15
N LYS A 155 3.69 -10.48 -2.45
CA LYS A 155 2.44 -10.13 -3.13
C LYS A 155 1.95 -11.30 -3.94
N VAL A 156 0.65 -11.58 -3.87
CA VAL A 156 0.00 -12.56 -4.74
C VAL A 156 -0.11 -11.94 -6.14
N LYS A 157 0.41 -12.66 -7.14
CA LYS A 157 0.18 -12.35 -8.57
C LYS A 157 -0.43 -13.59 -9.21
N VAL A 158 -1.47 -13.40 -9.99
CA VAL A 158 -2.15 -14.46 -10.71
C VAL A 158 -2.00 -14.21 -12.21
N HIS A 159 -1.51 -15.20 -12.94
CA HIS A 159 -1.47 -15.21 -14.39
C HIS A 159 -2.41 -16.31 -14.90
N ILE A 160 -3.19 -16.00 -15.92
CA ILE A 160 -4.08 -16.98 -16.57
C ILE A 160 -3.45 -17.32 -17.92
N GLU A 161 -3.08 -18.58 -18.09
CA GLU A 161 -2.63 -19.11 -19.37
C GLU A 161 -3.83 -19.81 -20.03
N PRO A 162 -4.12 -19.51 -21.31
CA PRO A 162 -5.14 -20.25 -22.04
C PRO A 162 -4.69 -21.71 -22.21
N ALA A 163 -5.64 -22.64 -22.08
CA ALA A 163 -5.38 -24.06 -22.23
C ALA A 163 -5.10 -24.45 -23.71
#